data_a071d8d1b220339fb52ee4ef7d291756
#
_entry.id   a071d8d1b220339fb52ee4ef7d291756
#
_cell.length_a   1.000
_cell.length_b   1.000
_cell.length_c   1.000
_cell.angle_alpha   90.00
_cell.angle_beta   90.00
_cell.angle_gamma   90.00
#
_symmetry.space_group_name_H-M   'P 1'
#
loop_
_entity.id
_entity.type
_entity.pdbx_description
1 polymer ?
#
loop_
_entity_poly.entity_id
_entity_poly.type
_entity_poly.pdbx_seq_one_letter_code
_entity_poly.pdbx_strand_id
1 'polypeptide(L)'
;DLWIIKALIRYGMVFVVKEGDKIVCIVEYMQIFNKKSLFLYGISTLKEYRHKGYANFILNETEKILKDLGYTEIELTVAPENQIAIDLYKKHGYKQESFLKDEYGTGVDRFMMKKFL
;
A
#
# COMPACT_ATOMS: atom_id res chain seq x y z
N ASP A 1 -7.77 12.94 3.93
CA ASP A 1 -8.00 13.57 5.22
C ASP A 1 -6.67 13.97 5.87
N LEU A 2 -6.55 15.26 6.19
CA LEU A 2 -5.30 15.82 6.72
C LEU A 2 -4.86 15.18 8.04
N TRP A 3 -5.80 14.84 8.91
CA TRP A 3 -5.50 14.21 10.21
C TRP A 3 -4.88 12.82 10.03
N ILE A 4 -5.41 12.04 9.09
CA ILE A 4 -4.90 10.71 8.79
C ILE A 4 -3.48 10.80 8.24
N ILE A 5 -3.23 11.74 7.33
CA ILE A 5 -1.90 11.94 6.74
C ILE A 5 -0.88 12.27 7.83
N LYS A 6 -1.21 13.17 8.76
CA LYS A 6 -0.31 13.50 9.87
C LYS A 6 -0.01 12.31 10.76
N ALA A 7 -1.00 11.50 11.07
CA ALA A 7 -0.82 10.29 11.86
C ALA A 7 0.09 9.29 11.14
N LEU A 8 -0.09 9.10 9.85
CA LEU A 8 0.75 8.21 9.04
C LEU A 8 2.21 8.67 9.00
N ILE A 9 2.45 9.97 8.84
CA ILE A 9 3.80 10.52 8.83
C ILE A 9 4.48 10.32 10.18
N ARG A 10 3.75 10.50 11.27
CA ARG A 10 4.32 10.41 12.63
C ARG A 10 4.49 8.99 13.14
N TYR A 11 3.51 8.11 12.89
CA TYR A 11 3.43 6.80 13.52
C TYR A 11 3.48 5.63 12.56
N GLY A 12 3.34 5.88 11.27
CA GLY A 12 3.45 4.87 10.23
C GLY A 12 4.83 4.88 9.57
N MET A 13 4.93 4.16 8.47
CA MET A 13 6.11 4.19 7.62
C MET A 13 5.74 4.75 6.26
N VAL A 14 6.41 5.83 5.87
CA VAL A 14 6.19 6.50 4.60
C VAL A 14 7.48 6.45 3.80
N PHE A 15 7.42 5.88 2.61
CA PHE A 15 8.55 5.82 1.68
C PHE A 15 8.21 6.62 0.44
N VAL A 16 9.21 7.30 -0.10
CA VAL A 16 9.02 8.15 -1.27
C VAL A 16 10.09 7.86 -2.33
N VAL A 17 9.73 8.10 -3.59
CA VAL A 17 10.69 8.17 -4.69
C VAL A 17 10.82 9.61 -5.10
N LYS A 18 12.04 10.10 -5.22
CA LYS A 18 12.33 11.45 -5.68
C LYS A 18 12.97 11.44 -7.06
N GLU A 19 12.57 12.37 -7.89
CA GLU A 19 13.29 12.77 -9.10
C GLU A 19 13.85 14.16 -8.84
N GLY A 20 15.16 14.27 -8.64
CA GLY A 20 15.77 15.49 -8.13
C GLY A 20 15.20 15.82 -6.76
N ASP A 21 14.65 17.03 -6.60
CA ASP A 21 14.04 17.46 -5.34
C ASP A 21 12.52 17.17 -5.28
N LYS A 22 11.96 16.59 -6.34
CA LYS A 22 10.52 16.37 -6.44
C LYS A 22 10.13 14.97 -6.00
N ILE A 23 9.17 14.88 -5.10
CA ILE A 23 8.58 13.60 -4.69
C ILE A 23 7.57 13.20 -5.77
N VAL A 24 7.80 12.06 -6.43
CA VAL A 24 6.98 11.60 -7.55
C VAL A 24 6.12 10.39 -7.24
N CYS A 25 6.51 9.61 -6.23
CA CYS A 25 5.76 8.42 -5.80
C CYS A 25 5.88 8.27 -4.30
N ILE A 26 4.79 7.81 -3.67
CA ILE A 26 4.75 7.63 -2.22
C ILE A 26 3.99 6.34 -1.89
N VAL A 27 4.45 5.62 -0.89
CA VAL A 27 3.74 4.48 -0.31
C VAL A 27 3.70 4.63 1.21
N GLU A 28 2.57 4.27 1.80
CA GLU A 28 2.30 4.45 3.22
C GLU A 28 1.92 3.11 3.83
N TYR A 29 2.63 2.72 4.91
CA TYR A 29 2.36 1.50 5.66
C TYR A 29 1.99 1.84 7.10
N MET A 30 1.11 1.03 7.68
CA MET A 30 0.74 1.11 9.09
C MET A 30 1.05 -0.23 9.74
N GLN A 31 1.50 -0.18 10.99
CA GLN A 31 1.76 -1.38 11.76
C GLN A 31 0.44 -1.98 12.26
N ILE A 32 0.31 -3.30 12.14
CA ILE A 32 -0.84 -4.01 12.72
C ILE A 32 -0.50 -4.34 14.16
N PHE A 33 -1.41 -4.00 15.07
CA PHE A 33 -1.20 -4.18 16.51
C PHE A 33 -0.93 -5.65 16.87
N ASN A 34 0.11 -5.86 17.69
CA ASN A 34 0.54 -7.19 18.16
C ASN A 34 0.90 -8.21 17.07
N LYS A 35 1.26 -7.76 15.87
CA LYS A 35 1.67 -8.64 14.78
C LYS A 35 2.91 -8.09 14.07
N LYS A 36 3.70 -8.99 13.48
CA LYS A 36 4.79 -8.61 12.57
C LYS A 36 4.26 -8.44 11.15
N SER A 37 3.14 -7.75 11.04
CA SER A 37 2.41 -7.53 9.80
C SER A 37 2.19 -6.04 9.60
N LEU A 38 2.09 -5.63 8.34
CA LEU A 38 1.82 -4.25 7.99
C LEU A 38 0.55 -4.15 7.15
N PHE A 39 -0.14 -3.03 7.29
CA PHE A 39 -1.22 -2.64 6.41
C PHE A 39 -0.69 -1.61 5.42
N LEU A 40 -0.78 -1.91 4.13
CA LEU A 40 -0.47 -0.95 3.08
C LEU A 40 -1.66 -0.02 2.95
N TYR A 41 -1.51 1.19 3.48
CA TYR A 41 -2.59 2.17 3.51
C TYR A 41 -2.84 2.80 2.15
N GLY A 42 -1.79 3.15 1.43
CA GLY A 42 -1.93 3.78 0.14
C GLY A 42 -0.64 3.84 -0.65
N ILE A 43 -0.80 3.95 -1.95
CA ILE A 43 0.28 4.18 -2.88
C ILE A 43 -0.21 5.16 -3.93
N SER A 44 0.58 6.16 -4.25
CA SER A 44 0.22 7.13 -5.29
C SER A 44 1.44 7.63 -6.04
N THR A 45 1.22 7.96 -7.31
CA THR A 45 2.23 8.52 -8.20
C THR A 45 1.68 9.80 -8.82
N LEU A 46 2.51 10.83 -8.91
CA LEU A 46 2.12 12.06 -9.60
C LEU A 46 1.70 11.75 -11.04
N LYS A 47 0.68 12.44 -11.51
CA LYS A 47 0.05 12.18 -12.81
C LYS A 47 1.07 12.13 -13.94
N GLU A 48 2.01 13.08 -13.99
CA GLU A 48 3.03 13.18 -15.04
C GLU A 48 4.05 12.05 -15.00
N TYR A 49 4.11 11.32 -13.89
CA TYR A 49 5.06 10.23 -13.68
C TYR A 49 4.42 8.85 -13.69
N ARG A 50 3.12 8.77 -13.99
CA ARG A 50 2.41 7.49 -14.09
C ARG A 50 2.83 6.72 -15.33
N HIS A 51 2.61 5.41 -15.31
CA HIS A 51 2.95 4.48 -16.39
C HIS A 51 4.44 4.41 -16.72
N LYS A 52 5.30 4.76 -15.77
CA LYS A 52 6.76 4.72 -15.89
C LYS A 52 7.42 3.71 -14.94
N GLY A 53 6.63 2.90 -14.24
CA GLY A 53 7.15 1.85 -13.37
C GLY A 53 7.47 2.27 -11.94
N TYR A 54 7.13 3.48 -11.50
CA TYR A 54 7.44 3.93 -10.14
C TYR A 54 6.71 3.13 -9.07
N ALA A 55 5.44 2.78 -9.28
CA ALA A 55 4.68 1.98 -8.31
C ALA A 55 5.31 0.59 -8.14
N ASN A 56 5.69 -0.06 -9.24
CA ASN A 56 6.40 -1.33 -9.18
C ASN A 56 7.73 -1.20 -8.45
N PHE A 57 8.47 -0.15 -8.74
CA PHE A 57 9.78 0.10 -8.13
C PHE A 57 9.66 0.28 -6.62
N ILE A 58 8.74 1.16 -6.16
CA ILE A 58 8.61 1.46 -4.74
C ILE A 58 8.11 0.25 -3.95
N LEU A 59 7.21 -0.56 -4.52
CA LEU A 59 6.77 -1.79 -3.88
C LEU A 59 7.91 -2.80 -3.75
N ASN A 60 8.69 -3.01 -4.81
CA ASN A 60 9.82 -3.94 -4.75
C ASN A 60 10.86 -3.51 -3.72
N GLU A 61 11.22 -2.22 -3.71
CA GLU A 61 12.27 -1.74 -2.82
C GLU A 61 11.82 -1.69 -1.37
N THR A 62 10.59 -1.26 -1.10
CA THR A 62 10.10 -1.21 0.27
C THR A 62 9.89 -2.61 0.85
N GLU A 63 9.45 -3.58 0.04
CA GLU A 63 9.29 -4.96 0.53
C GLU A 63 10.61 -5.56 0.99
N LYS A 64 11.71 -5.27 0.32
CA LYS A 64 13.05 -5.72 0.75
C LYS A 64 13.39 -5.14 2.12
N ILE A 65 13.16 -3.84 2.31
CA ILE A 65 13.43 -3.15 3.57
C ILE A 65 12.57 -3.74 4.69
N LEU A 66 11.27 -3.93 4.43
CA LEU A 66 10.33 -4.44 5.42
C LEU A 66 10.65 -5.87 5.84
N LYS A 67 11.03 -6.71 4.88
CA LYS A 67 11.46 -8.08 5.17
C LYS A 67 12.70 -8.09 6.05
N ASP A 68 13.69 -7.25 5.75
CA ASP A 68 14.92 -7.13 6.54
C ASP A 68 14.64 -6.62 7.96
N LEU A 69 13.60 -5.82 8.14
CA LEU A 69 13.15 -5.34 9.45
C LEU A 69 12.39 -6.41 10.25
N GLY A 70 12.11 -7.57 9.66
CA GLY A 70 11.46 -8.68 10.36
C GLY A 70 9.95 -8.76 10.17
N TYR A 71 9.36 -7.95 9.30
CA TYR A 71 7.94 -8.09 8.97
C TYR A 71 7.72 -9.32 8.12
N THR A 72 6.61 -10.01 8.35
CA THR A 72 6.34 -11.31 7.71
C THR A 72 5.25 -11.27 6.67
N GLU A 73 4.37 -10.28 6.72
CA GLU A 73 3.30 -10.15 5.74
C GLU A 73 2.80 -8.72 5.62
N ILE A 74 2.17 -8.43 4.49
CA ILE A 74 1.52 -7.16 4.22
C ILE A 74 0.09 -7.46 3.78
N GLU A 75 -0.87 -6.75 4.36
CA GLU A 75 -2.26 -6.79 3.90
C GLU A 75 -2.71 -5.41 3.45
N LEU A 76 -3.73 -5.39 2.61
CA LEU A 76 -4.32 -4.16 2.11
C LEU A 76 -5.80 -4.38 1.82
N THR A 77 -6.52 -3.28 1.70
CA THR A 77 -7.87 -3.31 1.16
C THR A 77 -7.94 -2.50 -0.13
N VAL A 78 -8.74 -2.95 -1.06
CA VAL A 78 -8.87 -2.30 -2.37
C VAL A 78 -10.33 -2.35 -2.81
N ALA A 79 -10.79 -1.28 -3.46
CA ALA A 79 -12.14 -1.24 -4.02
C ALA A 79 -12.27 -2.29 -5.13
N PRO A 80 -13.37 -3.08 -5.14
CA PRO A 80 -13.56 -4.12 -6.15
C PRO A 80 -13.53 -3.60 -7.60
N GLU A 81 -13.93 -2.36 -7.81
CA GLU A 81 -13.94 -1.72 -9.14
C GLU A 81 -12.59 -1.14 -9.54
N ASN A 82 -11.60 -1.10 -8.64
CA ASN A 82 -10.28 -0.56 -8.94
C ASN A 82 -9.38 -1.62 -9.55
N GLN A 83 -9.64 -1.97 -10.81
CA GLN A 83 -8.94 -3.04 -11.50
C GLN A 83 -7.45 -2.75 -11.69
N ILE A 84 -7.09 -1.49 -11.89
CA ILE A 84 -5.68 -1.09 -12.05
C ILE A 84 -4.88 -1.43 -10.80
N ALA A 85 -5.41 -1.09 -9.62
CA ALA A 85 -4.74 -1.39 -8.36
C ALA A 85 -4.72 -2.89 -8.07
N ILE A 86 -5.83 -3.60 -8.33
CA ILE A 86 -5.91 -5.05 -8.14
C ILE A 86 -4.85 -5.75 -8.99
N ASP A 87 -4.72 -5.37 -10.25
CA ASP A 87 -3.73 -5.96 -11.16
C ASP A 87 -2.29 -5.69 -10.69
N LEU A 88 -2.03 -4.47 -10.22
CA LEU A 88 -0.73 -4.10 -9.65
C LEU A 88 -0.38 -5.00 -8.46
N TYR A 89 -1.30 -5.15 -7.53
CA TYR A 89 -1.06 -5.96 -6.34
C TYR A 89 -0.90 -7.44 -6.67
N LYS A 90 -1.73 -7.98 -7.56
CA LYS A 90 -1.58 -9.37 -8.02
C LYS A 90 -0.22 -9.61 -8.67
N LYS A 91 0.24 -8.68 -9.48
CA LYS A 91 1.56 -8.74 -10.11
C LYS A 91 2.68 -8.81 -9.07
N HIS A 92 2.51 -8.16 -7.93
CA HIS A 92 3.46 -8.20 -6.82
C HIS A 92 3.29 -9.37 -5.87
N GLY A 93 2.42 -10.33 -6.20
CA GLY A 93 2.24 -11.53 -5.41
C GLY A 93 1.19 -11.45 -4.32
N TYR A 94 0.39 -10.38 -4.28
CA TYR A 94 -0.74 -10.30 -3.38
C TYR A 94 -1.86 -11.23 -3.85
N LYS A 95 -2.53 -11.88 -2.90
CA LYS A 95 -3.66 -12.75 -3.17
C LYS A 95 -4.89 -12.23 -2.45
N GLN A 96 -6.06 -12.37 -3.08
CA GLN A 96 -7.31 -12.01 -2.45
C GLN A 96 -7.64 -13.04 -1.36
N GLU A 97 -7.84 -12.54 -0.14
CA GLU A 97 -8.19 -13.37 1.03
C GLU A 97 -9.69 -13.37 1.28
N SER A 98 -10.33 -12.20 1.21
CA SER A 98 -11.74 -12.06 1.54
C SER A 98 -12.38 -10.84 0.89
N PHE A 99 -13.72 -10.87 0.89
CA PHE A 99 -14.55 -9.74 0.50
C PHE A 99 -15.15 -9.13 1.76
N LEU A 100 -14.94 -7.83 1.96
CA LEU A 100 -15.40 -7.09 3.13
C LEU A 100 -16.54 -6.17 2.72
N LYS A 101 -17.76 -6.63 2.96
CA LYS A 101 -18.96 -5.86 2.65
C LYS A 101 -19.10 -4.69 3.60
N ASP A 102 -19.42 -3.52 3.05
CA ASP A 102 -19.66 -2.29 3.82
C ASP A 102 -18.51 -1.90 4.74
N GLU A 103 -17.26 -2.22 4.37
CA GLU A 103 -16.08 -2.02 5.21
C GLU A 103 -15.90 -0.57 5.67
N TYR A 104 -16.14 0.37 4.77
CA TYR A 104 -16.01 1.80 5.07
C TYR A 104 -17.34 2.54 5.03
N GLY A 105 -18.44 1.82 5.25
CA GLY A 105 -19.80 2.37 5.25
C GLY A 105 -20.69 1.62 4.25
N THR A 106 -21.99 1.90 4.31
CA THR A 106 -22.97 1.22 3.45
C THR A 106 -22.62 1.35 1.97
N GLY A 107 -22.47 0.22 1.29
CA GLY A 107 -22.13 0.17 -0.12
C GLY A 107 -20.65 0.40 -0.43
N VAL A 108 -19.82 0.58 0.57
CA VAL A 108 -18.37 0.81 0.39
C VAL A 108 -17.64 -0.50 0.69
N ASP A 109 -17.65 -1.39 -0.30
CA ASP A 109 -17.06 -2.72 -0.18
C ASP A 109 -15.58 -2.70 -0.48
N ARG A 110 -14.85 -3.72 0.03
CA ARG A 110 -13.41 -3.88 -0.24
C ARG A 110 -13.07 -5.35 -0.45
N PHE A 111 -12.04 -5.60 -1.28
CA PHE A 111 -11.31 -6.85 -1.22
C PHE A 111 -10.17 -6.68 -0.22
N MET A 112 -9.94 -7.68 0.62
CA MET A 112 -8.71 -7.77 1.38
C MET A 112 -7.73 -8.62 0.60
N MET A 113 -6.52 -8.11 0.42
CA MET A 113 -5.43 -8.82 -0.25
C MET A 113 -4.24 -8.94 0.70
N LYS A 114 -3.48 -9.99 0.56
CA LYS A 114 -2.35 -10.29 1.43
C LYS A 114 -1.18 -10.86 0.66
N LYS A 115 0.02 -10.51 1.11
CA LYS A 115 1.27 -11.06 0.61
C LYS A 115 2.16 -11.47 1.78
N PHE A 116 2.75 -12.65 1.71
CA PHE A 116 3.80 -13.09 2.62
C PHE A 116 5.16 -12.65 2.10
N LEU A 117 5.98 -12.11 3.01
CA LEU A 117 7.32 -11.62 2.68
C LEU A 117 8.39 -12.72 2.82
#